data_2dd3d2a1a87dc496dc5a26139fcacb43
#
_entry.id   2dd3d2a1a87dc496dc5a26139fcacb43
#
_cell.length_a   1.000
_cell.length_b   1.000
_cell.length_c   1.000
_cell.angle_alpha   90.00
_cell.angle_beta   90.00
_cell.angle_gamma   90.00
#
_symmetry.space_group_name_H-M   'P 1'
#
loop_
_entity.id
_entity.type
_entity.pdbx_description
1 polymer ?
#
loop_
_entity_poly.entity_id
_entity_poly.type
_entity_poly.pdbx_seq_one_letter_code
_entity_poly.pdbx_strand_id
1 'polypeptide(L)'
;MANVVVNPTRMELTRLKKKLVTASRGHKLLKDKRDELMRQFLDMARENMELRKKVEAGIKAANTGFVIAKAGMNEQTLSTALMAPKQEVRIALGDRNVMSVDIPVYDYKTKSANSNDIYSYGFAFTSGELDDAVTVSYTHLRAHETR
;
A
#
# COMPACT_ATOMS: atom_id res chain seq x y z
N MET A 1 -38.81 -13.30 -16.89
CA MET A 1 -38.23 -12.91 -18.21
C MET A 1 -39.24 -12.08 -18.95
N ALA A 2 -38.91 -10.83 -19.34
CA ALA A 2 -39.82 -9.99 -20.08
C ALA A 2 -40.01 -10.57 -21.49
N ASN A 3 -41.26 -10.94 -21.85
CA ASN A 3 -41.59 -11.33 -23.22
C ASN A 3 -41.42 -10.13 -24.14
N VAL A 4 -40.40 -10.12 -24.94
CA VAL A 4 -40.17 -9.11 -25.97
C VAL A 4 -41.11 -9.46 -27.14
N VAL A 5 -42.17 -8.70 -27.30
CA VAL A 5 -43.08 -8.83 -28.46
C VAL A 5 -42.33 -8.28 -29.67
N VAL A 6 -41.98 -9.17 -30.59
CA VAL A 6 -41.22 -8.83 -31.81
C VAL A 6 -42.17 -8.95 -33.00
N ASN A 7 -42.29 -7.89 -33.81
CA ASN A 7 -43.00 -7.96 -35.10
C ASN A 7 -42.21 -8.80 -36.11
N PRO A 8 -42.78 -9.85 -36.71
CA PRO A 8 -42.07 -10.77 -37.60
C PRO A 8 -41.87 -10.16 -39.00
N THR A 9 -41.12 -9.07 -39.08
CA THR A 9 -40.78 -8.39 -40.33
C THR A 9 -39.32 -8.58 -40.69
N ARG A 10 -39.00 -8.58 -41.98
CA ARG A 10 -37.61 -8.71 -42.49
C ARG A 10 -36.72 -7.58 -42.00
N MET A 11 -37.25 -6.38 -41.84
CA MET A 11 -36.53 -5.23 -41.30
C MET A 11 -36.16 -5.44 -39.82
N GLU A 12 -37.10 -5.92 -39.01
CA GLU A 12 -36.85 -6.16 -37.58
C GLU A 12 -35.83 -7.30 -37.37
N LEU A 13 -35.89 -8.35 -38.20
CA LEU A 13 -34.87 -9.40 -38.18
C LEU A 13 -33.45 -8.84 -38.44
N THR A 14 -33.30 -7.97 -39.43
CA THR A 14 -31.97 -7.36 -39.74
C THR A 14 -31.51 -6.45 -38.61
N ARG A 15 -32.41 -5.68 -37.99
CA ARG A 15 -32.16 -4.84 -36.85
C ARG A 15 -31.68 -5.64 -35.63
N LEU A 16 -32.39 -6.74 -35.33
CA LEU A 16 -32.04 -7.63 -34.21
C LEU A 16 -30.71 -8.33 -34.43
N LYS A 17 -30.40 -8.78 -35.66
CA LYS A 17 -29.11 -9.35 -35.98
C LYS A 17 -27.95 -8.34 -35.74
N LYS A 18 -28.12 -7.08 -36.14
CA LYS A 18 -27.12 -6.02 -35.86
C LYS A 18 -26.98 -5.80 -34.36
N LYS A 19 -28.08 -5.71 -33.61
CA LYS A 19 -28.05 -5.57 -32.14
C LYS A 19 -27.35 -6.74 -31.47
N LEU A 20 -27.58 -7.98 -31.93
CA LEU A 20 -26.98 -9.19 -31.38
C LEU A 20 -25.45 -9.14 -31.55
N VAL A 21 -24.95 -8.78 -32.75
CA VAL A 21 -23.52 -8.65 -33.02
C VAL A 21 -22.89 -7.59 -32.13
N THR A 22 -23.55 -6.44 -31.97
CA THR A 22 -23.04 -5.37 -31.08
C THR A 22 -23.02 -5.80 -29.63
N ALA A 23 -24.09 -6.43 -29.14
CA ALA A 23 -24.20 -6.92 -27.77
C ALA A 23 -23.16 -8.03 -27.49
N SER A 24 -22.96 -8.94 -28.42
CA SER A 24 -21.96 -10.00 -28.31
C SER A 24 -20.53 -9.44 -28.22
N ARG A 25 -20.19 -8.45 -29.06
CA ARG A 25 -18.91 -7.75 -29.00
C ARG A 25 -18.74 -6.98 -27.67
N GLY A 26 -19.77 -6.24 -27.25
CA GLY A 26 -19.76 -5.51 -25.98
C GLY A 26 -19.58 -6.45 -24.78
N HIS A 27 -20.29 -7.57 -24.76
CA HIS A 27 -20.14 -8.59 -23.72
C HIS A 27 -18.70 -9.13 -23.65
N LYS A 28 -18.10 -9.45 -24.81
CA LYS A 28 -16.72 -9.92 -24.88
C LYS A 28 -15.75 -8.87 -24.31
N LEU A 29 -15.85 -7.61 -24.75
CA LEU A 29 -15.01 -6.52 -24.25
C LEU A 29 -15.14 -6.31 -22.73
N LEU A 30 -16.35 -6.38 -22.22
CA LEU A 30 -16.58 -6.25 -20.76
C LEU A 30 -15.99 -7.44 -19.99
N LYS A 31 -16.10 -8.64 -20.55
CA LYS A 31 -15.48 -9.84 -19.98
C LYS A 31 -13.94 -9.71 -19.95
N ASP A 32 -13.34 -9.34 -21.07
CA ASP A 32 -11.88 -9.16 -21.18
C ASP A 32 -11.41 -8.07 -20.20
N LYS A 33 -12.15 -6.95 -20.08
CA LYS A 33 -11.84 -5.89 -19.10
C LYS A 33 -11.93 -6.39 -17.65
N ARG A 34 -12.96 -7.15 -17.31
CA ARG A 34 -13.11 -7.73 -15.97
C ARG A 34 -11.97 -8.69 -15.65
N ASP A 35 -11.62 -9.55 -16.59
CA ASP A 35 -10.59 -10.57 -16.40
C ASP A 35 -9.21 -9.91 -16.22
N GLU A 36 -8.91 -8.84 -16.95
CA GLU A 36 -7.69 -8.05 -16.76
C GLU A 36 -7.66 -7.31 -15.40
N LEU A 37 -8.77 -6.71 -14.98
CA LEU A 37 -8.85 -6.09 -13.66
C LEU A 37 -8.68 -7.12 -12.53
N MET A 38 -9.25 -8.31 -12.70
CA MET A 38 -9.09 -9.39 -11.73
C MET A 38 -7.63 -9.85 -11.63
N ARG A 39 -6.93 -9.94 -12.76
CA ARG A 39 -5.49 -10.28 -12.79
C ARG A 39 -4.67 -9.25 -12.03
N GLN A 40 -4.87 -7.95 -12.32
CA GLN A 40 -4.17 -6.87 -11.63
C GLN A 40 -4.49 -6.84 -10.11
N PHE A 41 -5.73 -7.09 -9.75
CA PHE A 41 -6.14 -7.19 -8.34
C PHE A 41 -5.39 -8.33 -7.61
N LEU A 42 -5.31 -9.51 -8.23
CA LEU A 42 -4.60 -10.65 -7.63
C LEU A 42 -3.11 -10.39 -7.48
N ASP A 43 -2.50 -9.72 -8.46
CA ASP A 43 -1.08 -9.37 -8.40
C ASP A 43 -0.82 -8.35 -7.26
N MET A 44 -1.64 -7.30 -7.14
CA MET A 44 -1.57 -6.36 -6.03
C MET A 44 -1.84 -7.01 -4.67
N ALA A 45 -2.78 -7.95 -4.60
CA ALA A 45 -3.07 -8.67 -3.36
C ALA A 45 -1.89 -9.53 -2.90
N ARG A 46 -1.20 -10.20 -3.83
CA ARG A 46 0.01 -10.98 -3.52
C ARG A 46 1.15 -10.08 -3.04
N GLU A 47 1.39 -8.97 -3.75
CA GLU A 47 2.40 -7.99 -3.35
C GLU A 47 2.11 -7.43 -1.95
N ASN A 48 0.86 -7.06 -1.68
CA ASN A 48 0.44 -6.58 -0.36
C ASN A 48 0.71 -7.61 0.74
N MET A 49 0.39 -8.90 0.50
CA MET A 49 0.66 -9.97 1.46
C MET A 49 2.16 -10.13 1.75
N GLU A 50 3.00 -10.03 0.72
CA GLU A 50 4.47 -10.13 0.88
C GLU A 50 5.02 -8.93 1.67
N LEU A 51 4.57 -7.73 1.33
CA LEU A 51 4.94 -6.50 2.01
C LEU A 51 4.53 -6.56 3.48
N ARG A 52 3.29 -6.97 3.75
CA ARG A 52 2.78 -7.11 5.11
C ARG A 52 3.62 -8.07 5.96
N LYS A 53 4.00 -9.22 5.41
CA LYS A 53 4.89 -10.17 6.11
C LYS A 53 6.25 -9.54 6.44
N LYS A 54 6.81 -8.77 5.52
CA LYS A 54 8.09 -8.06 5.75
C LYS A 54 7.95 -7.04 6.87
N VAL A 55 6.87 -6.23 6.86
CA VAL A 55 6.59 -5.24 7.91
C VAL A 55 6.40 -5.92 9.26
N GLU A 56 5.60 -6.97 9.33
CA GLU A 56 5.36 -7.70 10.58
C GLU A 56 6.67 -8.27 11.17
N ALA A 57 7.53 -8.82 10.31
CA ALA A 57 8.85 -9.31 10.73
C ALA A 57 9.75 -8.17 11.24
N GLY A 58 9.76 -7.02 10.55
CA GLY A 58 10.53 -5.85 10.94
C GLY A 58 10.05 -5.23 12.26
N ILE A 59 8.75 -5.06 12.43
CA ILE A 59 8.16 -4.56 13.68
C ILE A 59 8.48 -5.50 14.85
N LYS A 60 8.40 -6.82 14.61
CA LYS A 60 8.76 -7.80 15.65
C LYS A 60 10.22 -7.69 16.05
N ALA A 61 11.14 -7.54 15.09
CA ALA A 61 12.55 -7.35 15.36
C ALA A 61 12.82 -6.03 16.11
N ALA A 62 12.21 -4.92 15.69
CA ALA A 62 12.31 -3.63 16.37
C ALA A 62 11.78 -3.69 17.80
N ASN A 63 10.62 -4.28 18.03
CA ASN A 63 10.05 -4.44 19.37
C ASN A 63 10.95 -5.27 20.29
N THR A 64 11.57 -6.32 19.76
CA THR A 64 12.54 -7.12 20.53
C THR A 64 13.75 -6.28 20.92
N GLY A 65 14.30 -5.47 20.00
CA GLY A 65 15.39 -4.53 20.29
C GLY A 65 15.01 -3.51 21.37
N PHE A 66 13.79 -2.93 21.29
CA PHE A 66 13.30 -1.99 22.32
C PHE A 66 13.14 -2.65 23.70
N VAL A 67 12.71 -3.91 23.78
CA VAL A 67 12.63 -4.65 25.05
C VAL A 67 14.02 -4.84 25.66
N ILE A 68 15.01 -5.17 24.84
CA ILE A 68 16.41 -5.33 25.30
C ILE A 68 16.96 -3.98 25.77
N ALA A 69 16.76 -2.92 24.98
CA ALA A 69 17.18 -1.57 25.35
C ALA A 69 16.54 -1.10 26.68
N LYS A 70 15.24 -1.39 26.86
CA LYS A 70 14.53 -1.07 28.11
C LYS A 70 15.07 -1.83 29.32
N ALA A 71 15.55 -3.04 29.13
CA ALA A 71 16.17 -3.84 30.21
C ALA A 71 17.55 -3.30 30.62
N GLY A 72 18.29 -2.68 29.70
CA GLY A 72 19.62 -2.11 29.96
C GLY A 72 19.65 -0.64 30.35
N MET A 73 18.54 0.09 30.19
CA MET A 73 18.47 1.55 30.41
C MET A 73 17.43 1.92 31.47
N ASN A 74 17.64 3.11 32.09
CA ASN A 74 16.62 3.70 32.97
C ASN A 74 15.41 4.14 32.13
N GLU A 75 14.20 3.86 32.62
CA GLU A 75 12.94 4.20 31.97
C GLU A 75 12.78 5.70 31.68
N GLN A 76 13.27 6.55 32.60
CA GLN A 76 13.25 8.00 32.41
C GLN A 76 14.15 8.44 31.26
N THR A 77 15.35 7.85 31.13
CA THR A 77 16.29 8.12 30.04
C THR A 77 15.72 7.71 28.70
N LEU A 78 15.12 6.52 28.63
CA LEU A 78 14.46 6.02 27.42
C LEU A 78 13.29 6.92 27.01
N SER A 79 12.42 7.27 27.95
CA SER A 79 11.29 8.17 27.69
C SER A 79 11.73 9.53 27.16
N THR A 80 12.77 10.12 27.79
CA THR A 80 13.33 11.42 27.37
C THR A 80 13.95 11.33 25.98
N ALA A 81 14.65 10.25 25.67
CA ALA A 81 15.30 10.04 24.37
C ALA A 81 14.27 9.98 23.21
N LEU A 82 13.12 9.37 23.44
CA LEU A 82 12.09 9.17 22.41
C LEU A 82 11.01 10.27 22.40
N MET A 83 11.06 11.24 23.31
CA MET A 83 10.01 12.25 23.50
C MET A 83 9.85 13.22 22.34
N ALA A 84 10.93 13.55 21.63
CA ALA A 84 10.93 14.54 20.54
C ALA A 84 11.58 14.01 19.27
N PRO A 85 10.84 13.33 18.39
CA PRO A 85 11.39 12.84 17.14
C PRO A 85 11.83 13.98 16.22
N LYS A 86 13.04 13.91 15.68
CA LYS A 86 13.56 14.89 14.71
C LYS A 86 12.97 14.66 13.31
N GLN A 87 12.69 13.40 12.99
CA GLN A 87 12.17 13.01 11.69
C GLN A 87 10.65 13.00 11.69
N GLU A 88 10.08 13.56 10.64
CA GLU A 88 8.64 13.59 10.40
C GLU A 88 8.36 13.01 9.00
N VAL A 89 7.44 12.08 8.92
CA VAL A 89 6.97 11.50 7.66
C VAL A 89 5.58 12.05 7.36
N ARG A 90 5.43 12.69 6.22
CA ARG A 90 4.15 13.20 5.73
C ARG A 90 3.68 12.34 4.57
N ILE A 91 2.42 11.94 4.62
CA ILE A 91 1.78 11.14 3.58
C ILE A 91 0.87 12.07 2.78
N ALA A 92 1.11 12.18 1.48
CA ALA A 92 0.22 12.83 0.53
C ALA A 92 -0.60 11.75 -0.19
N LEU A 93 -1.91 11.94 -0.25
CA LEU A 93 -2.82 11.06 -0.99
C LEU A 93 -3.00 11.63 -2.39
N GLY A 94 -2.73 10.82 -3.40
CA GLY A 94 -3.06 11.07 -4.79
C GLY A 94 -3.99 9.98 -5.32
N ASP A 95 -4.65 10.23 -6.45
CA ASP A 95 -5.50 9.26 -7.12
C ASP A 95 -4.91 8.89 -8.48
N ARG A 96 -4.86 7.61 -8.79
CA ARG A 96 -4.49 7.08 -10.09
C ARG A 96 -5.65 6.32 -10.70
N ASN A 97 -6.04 6.70 -11.91
CA ASN A 97 -7.10 5.99 -12.63
C ASN A 97 -6.52 4.80 -13.41
N VAL A 98 -7.06 3.61 -13.15
CA VAL A 98 -6.73 2.38 -13.87
C VAL A 98 -8.01 1.77 -14.43
N MET A 99 -8.21 1.82 -15.74
CA MET A 99 -9.39 1.27 -16.44
C MET A 99 -10.73 1.79 -15.88
N SER A 100 -10.81 3.07 -15.53
CA SER A 100 -11.98 3.74 -14.92
C SER A 100 -12.25 3.33 -13.46
N VAL A 101 -11.24 2.79 -12.77
CA VAL A 101 -11.24 2.59 -11.32
C VAL A 101 -10.19 3.50 -10.72
N ASP A 102 -10.57 4.33 -9.76
CA ASP A 102 -9.65 5.21 -9.07
C ASP A 102 -8.98 4.45 -7.93
N ILE A 103 -7.65 4.41 -7.96
CA ILE A 103 -6.82 3.73 -6.98
C ILE A 103 -6.05 4.79 -6.21
N PRO A 104 -6.10 4.81 -4.87
CA PRO A 104 -5.32 5.73 -4.08
C PRO A 104 -3.82 5.42 -4.21
N VAL A 105 -3.02 6.46 -4.43
CA VAL A 105 -1.56 6.42 -4.45
C VAL A 105 -1.04 7.22 -3.28
N TYR A 106 -0.09 6.67 -2.56
CA TYR A 106 0.49 7.28 -1.38
C TYR A 106 1.90 7.78 -1.71
N ASP A 107 2.09 9.10 -1.64
CA ASP A 107 3.41 9.72 -1.74
C ASP A 107 3.92 10.07 -0.35
N TYR A 108 5.12 9.60 -0.03
CA TYR A 108 5.75 9.85 1.26
C TYR A 108 6.82 10.92 1.12
N LYS A 109 6.79 11.89 2.01
CA LYS A 109 7.82 12.92 2.11
C LYS A 109 8.42 12.93 3.50
N THR A 110 9.72 12.71 3.60
CA THR A 110 10.47 12.83 4.83
C THR A 110 10.97 14.27 5.00
N LYS A 111 11.01 14.75 6.23
CA LYS A 111 11.43 16.11 6.55
C LYS A 111 12.88 16.37 6.19
N SER A 112 13.78 15.39 6.39
CA SER A 112 15.17 15.49 6.03
C SER A 112 15.68 14.23 5.33
N ALA A 113 16.68 14.40 4.47
CA ALA A 113 17.34 13.30 3.77
C ALA A 113 18.56 12.72 4.55
N ASN A 114 18.93 13.33 5.69
CA ASN A 114 20.07 12.91 6.47
C ASN A 114 19.78 11.66 7.30
N SER A 115 20.61 10.64 7.17
CA SER A 115 20.48 9.40 7.93
C SER A 115 20.65 9.60 9.45
N ASN A 116 21.36 10.64 9.88
CA ASN A 116 21.56 10.93 11.31
C ASN A 116 20.36 11.58 12.00
N ASP A 117 19.40 12.11 11.24
CA ASP A 117 18.19 12.72 11.81
C ASP A 117 17.16 11.68 12.29
N ILE A 118 17.47 10.40 12.13
CA ILE A 118 16.71 9.28 12.70
C ILE A 118 16.81 9.34 14.24
N TYR A 119 17.98 9.72 14.75
CA TYR A 119 18.24 9.78 16.19
C TYR A 119 17.82 11.15 16.75
N SER A 120 16.84 11.12 17.64
CA SER A 120 16.35 12.33 18.33
C SER A 120 17.19 12.68 19.57
N TYR A 121 18.12 11.83 19.94
CA TYR A 121 18.90 11.89 21.19
C TYR A 121 20.40 11.88 20.93
N GLY A 122 21.17 12.26 21.96
CA GLY A 122 22.64 12.17 21.96
C GLY A 122 23.10 10.82 22.48
N PHE A 123 24.19 10.30 21.92
CA PHE A 123 24.71 8.95 22.20
C PHE A 123 25.39 8.79 23.58
N ALA A 124 25.43 9.85 24.41
CA ALA A 124 26.19 9.84 25.67
C ALA A 124 25.55 9.00 26.79
N PHE A 125 24.23 8.80 26.75
CA PHE A 125 23.46 8.12 27.81
C PHE A 125 22.52 7.03 27.28
N THR A 126 22.65 6.68 26.01
CA THR A 126 21.81 5.68 25.33
C THR A 126 22.62 4.43 25.03
N SER A 127 21.94 3.28 24.99
CA SER A 127 22.57 2.00 24.65
C SER A 127 22.60 1.78 23.13
N GLY A 128 23.59 1.03 22.64
CA GLY A 128 23.68 0.65 21.23
C GLY A 128 22.48 -0.17 20.76
N GLU A 129 21.84 -0.94 21.65
CA GLU A 129 20.64 -1.71 21.34
C GLU A 129 19.43 -0.80 21.01
N LEU A 130 19.38 0.40 21.61
CA LEU A 130 18.36 1.40 21.27
C LEU A 130 18.62 1.95 19.86
N ASP A 131 19.87 2.22 19.51
CA ASP A 131 20.26 2.74 18.20
C ASP A 131 19.91 1.73 17.10
N ASP A 132 20.20 0.46 17.34
CA ASP A 132 19.86 -0.64 16.44
C ASP A 132 18.34 -0.78 16.28
N ALA A 133 17.58 -0.73 17.37
CA ALA A 133 16.12 -0.83 17.34
C ALA A 133 15.48 0.32 16.57
N VAL A 134 15.94 1.55 16.77
CA VAL A 134 15.47 2.74 16.05
C VAL A 134 15.83 2.65 14.57
N THR A 135 17.03 2.22 14.23
CA THR A 135 17.48 2.02 12.84
C THR A 135 16.65 0.96 12.13
N VAL A 136 16.44 -0.18 12.77
CA VAL A 136 15.61 -1.27 12.20
C VAL A 136 14.17 -0.79 11.99
N SER A 137 13.58 -0.10 12.97
CA SER A 137 12.23 0.46 12.85
C SER A 137 12.13 1.44 11.68
N TYR A 138 13.07 2.36 11.56
CA TYR A 138 13.07 3.37 10.51
C TYR A 138 13.32 2.79 9.11
N THR A 139 14.29 1.87 8.97
CA THR A 139 14.60 1.25 7.68
C THR A 139 13.45 0.41 7.16
N HIS A 140 12.73 -0.29 8.02
CA HIS A 140 11.54 -1.04 7.62
C HIS A 140 10.39 -0.13 7.19
N LEU A 141 10.15 0.98 7.88
CA LEU A 141 9.15 1.96 7.48
C LEU A 141 9.52 2.59 6.12
N ARG A 142 10.81 2.96 5.94
CA ARG A 142 11.29 3.59 4.71
C ARG A 142 11.40 2.64 3.51
N ALA A 143 11.68 1.36 3.70
CA ALA A 143 11.74 0.38 2.61
C ALA A 143 10.40 0.22 1.87
N HIS A 144 9.29 0.67 2.46
CA HIS A 144 7.99 0.76 1.83
C HIS A 144 7.75 2.05 1.05
N GLU A 145 8.61 3.07 1.24
CA GLU A 145 8.47 4.39 0.62
C GLU A 145 9.04 4.46 -0.80
N THR A 146 9.84 3.50 -1.22
CA THR A 146 10.61 3.55 -2.48
C THR A 146 9.98 2.82 -3.67
N ARG A 147 8.68 2.45 -3.59
CA ARG A 147 7.99 1.81 -4.72
C ARG A 147 6.68 2.47 -5.10
#